data_b24d4643e8136d7148d4863665442be9
#
_entry.id   b24d4643e8136d7148d4863665442be9
#
_cell.length_a   1.000
_cell.length_b   1.000
_cell.length_c   1.000
_cell.angle_alpha   90.00
_cell.angle_beta   90.00
_cell.angle_gamma   90.00
#
_symmetry.space_group_name_H-M   'P 1'
#
loop_
_entity.id
_entity.type
_entity.pdbx_description
1 polymer ?
#
loop_
_entity_poly.entity_id
_entity_poly.type
_entity_poly.pdbx_seq_one_letter_code
_entity_poly.pdbx_strand_id
1 'polypeptide(L)'
;AFHGSTIRAPYPQGGYCVAFVPFINGKFSSEWELFADGFGGVDTIVYTSDAKYRPMGLAQGPDGSLYMNDSEKGKIWRVMFKGDKKKFGTSQLAGMAARKLTSPNVKTPDFEKDNLMKGQLAAGAKLYNTYCASCHQQNGKGDGTRFPPVAESEWVNGDRKRLIQVVLNGLSGPITVKGVGYNEAMPPHSYLKDTEIAQILTYVRSSFGNNSNAITANEVSRYRTNR
;
A
#
# COMPACT_ATOMS: atom_id res chain seq x y z
N ALA A 1 -10.29 12.40 -14.24
CA ALA A 1 -9.80 11.15 -14.81
C ALA A 1 -8.32 10.94 -14.43
N PHE A 2 -7.98 9.73 -14.07
CA PHE A 2 -6.58 9.31 -13.85
C PHE A 2 -6.09 8.56 -15.10
N HIS A 3 -5.33 9.26 -15.90
CA HIS A 3 -4.87 8.80 -17.22
C HIS A 3 -3.86 7.64 -17.17
N GLY A 4 -3.21 7.42 -16.04
CA GLY A 4 -2.07 6.52 -15.88
C GLY A 4 -0.74 7.23 -16.07
N SER A 5 0.32 6.67 -15.48
CA SER A 5 1.66 7.25 -15.55
C SER A 5 2.31 7.01 -16.91
N THR A 6 3.07 7.97 -17.41
CA THR A 6 3.97 7.80 -18.55
C THR A 6 5.40 7.48 -18.14
N ILE A 7 5.70 7.59 -16.85
CA ILE A 7 7.03 7.34 -16.31
C ILE A 7 7.17 5.85 -16.03
N ARG A 8 8.24 5.23 -16.52
CA ARG A 8 8.60 3.87 -16.17
C ARG A 8 8.95 3.83 -14.69
N ALA A 9 8.03 3.32 -13.89
CA ALA A 9 8.30 3.03 -12.50
C ALA A 9 8.64 1.54 -12.36
N PRO A 10 9.47 1.14 -11.38
CA PRO A 10 9.74 -0.28 -11.11
C PRO A 10 8.52 -1.03 -10.55
N TYR A 11 7.39 -0.35 -10.42
CA TYR A 11 6.13 -0.86 -9.87
C TYR A 11 5.02 -0.81 -10.92
N PRO A 12 3.98 -1.64 -10.77
CA PRO A 12 2.79 -1.55 -11.60
C PRO A 12 2.23 -0.13 -11.62
N GLN A 13 1.78 0.32 -12.78
CA GLN A 13 1.24 1.67 -12.93
C GLN A 13 -0.17 1.74 -12.36
N GLY A 14 -0.43 2.76 -11.58
CA GLY A 14 -1.76 3.10 -11.07
C GLY A 14 -2.48 4.11 -11.96
N GLY A 15 -3.77 4.23 -11.76
CA GLY A 15 -4.64 5.13 -12.52
C GLY A 15 -5.59 4.35 -13.42
N TYR A 16 -5.79 4.81 -14.66
CA TYR A 16 -6.69 4.20 -15.64
C TYR A 16 -8.14 4.12 -15.14
N CYS A 17 -8.55 5.11 -14.38
CA CYS A 17 -9.87 5.18 -13.77
C CYS A 17 -10.43 6.61 -13.76
N VAL A 18 -11.70 6.73 -13.45
CA VAL A 18 -12.35 8.02 -13.14
C VAL A 18 -12.80 7.98 -11.70
N ALA A 19 -12.38 8.98 -10.93
CA ALA A 19 -12.77 9.15 -9.54
C ALA A 19 -13.79 10.27 -9.40
N PHE A 20 -14.66 10.13 -8.41
CA PHE A 20 -15.56 11.16 -7.94
C PHE A 20 -15.03 11.73 -6.63
N VAL A 21 -14.96 13.03 -6.54
CA VAL A 21 -14.55 13.74 -5.33
C VAL A 21 -15.71 14.61 -4.88
N PRO A 22 -16.33 14.30 -3.71
CA PRO A 22 -17.43 15.11 -3.19
C PRO A 22 -16.95 16.50 -2.75
N PHE A 23 -17.68 17.52 -3.16
CA PHE A 23 -17.44 18.92 -2.79
C PHE A 23 -18.67 19.47 -2.07
N ILE A 24 -18.50 19.98 -0.86
CA ILE A 24 -19.56 20.65 -0.11
C ILE A 24 -19.04 22.02 0.34
N ASN A 25 -19.78 23.08 0.02
CA ASN A 25 -19.41 24.46 0.35
C ASN A 25 -18.00 24.86 -0.11
N GLY A 26 -17.59 24.42 -1.30
CA GLY A 26 -16.30 24.74 -1.90
C GLY A 26 -15.11 24.01 -1.29
N LYS A 27 -15.34 23.02 -0.45
CA LYS A 27 -14.29 22.19 0.17
C LYS A 27 -14.52 20.71 -0.14
N PHE A 28 -13.46 19.95 -0.18
CA PHE A 28 -13.54 18.48 -0.19
C PHE A 28 -14.25 18.03 1.08
N SER A 29 -15.29 17.22 0.92
CA SER A 29 -16.14 16.80 2.05
C SER A 29 -15.82 15.41 2.56
N SER A 30 -15.17 14.59 1.73
CA SER A 30 -14.77 13.22 2.07
C SER A 30 -13.64 12.77 1.16
N GLU A 31 -13.17 11.56 1.39
CA GLU A 31 -12.28 10.86 0.49
C GLU A 31 -12.92 10.66 -0.89
N TRP A 32 -12.09 10.54 -1.91
CA TRP A 32 -12.55 10.30 -3.26
C TRP A 32 -13.09 8.87 -3.43
N GLU A 33 -14.02 8.71 -4.36
CA GLU A 33 -14.65 7.45 -4.68
C GLU A 33 -14.35 7.04 -6.11
N LEU A 34 -14.18 5.74 -6.33
CA LEU A 34 -14.04 5.21 -7.67
C LEU A 34 -15.38 5.27 -8.41
N PHE A 35 -15.44 6.08 -9.47
CA PHE A 35 -16.64 6.23 -10.31
C PHE A 35 -16.67 5.24 -11.46
N ALA A 36 -15.56 5.09 -12.19
CA ALA A 36 -15.44 4.15 -13.30
C ALA A 36 -14.02 3.58 -13.38
N ASP A 37 -13.91 2.28 -13.61
CA ASP A 37 -12.67 1.52 -13.65
C ASP A 37 -12.68 0.49 -14.81
N GLY A 38 -11.62 -0.33 -14.88
CA GLY A 38 -11.48 -1.37 -15.88
C GLY A 38 -10.97 -0.89 -17.24
N PHE A 39 -10.61 0.38 -17.38
CA PHE A 39 -10.07 0.93 -18.63
C PHE A 39 -8.75 0.27 -19.04
N GLY A 40 -7.93 -0.13 -18.08
CA GLY A 40 -6.67 -0.83 -18.34
C GLY A 40 -6.88 -2.18 -19.03
N GLY A 41 -7.97 -2.87 -18.73
CA GLY A 41 -8.33 -4.16 -19.36
C GLY A 41 -7.46 -5.33 -18.92
N VAL A 42 -6.50 -5.12 -18.03
CA VAL A 42 -5.61 -6.11 -17.41
C VAL A 42 -5.42 -5.75 -15.93
N ASP A 43 -5.10 -6.74 -15.10
CA ASP A 43 -4.95 -6.51 -13.66
C ASP A 43 -3.66 -5.78 -13.30
N THR A 44 -2.61 -5.94 -14.11
CA THR A 44 -1.31 -5.32 -13.87
C THR A 44 -0.83 -4.63 -15.14
N ILE A 45 -0.52 -3.33 -15.04
CA ILE A 45 0.02 -2.53 -16.13
C ILE A 45 1.46 -2.16 -15.77
N VAL A 46 2.42 -2.65 -16.55
CA VAL A 46 3.85 -2.33 -16.39
C VAL A 46 4.24 -1.19 -17.32
N TYR A 47 3.74 -1.22 -18.55
CA TYR A 47 3.93 -0.18 -19.56
C TYR A 47 2.58 0.44 -19.93
N THR A 48 2.59 1.70 -20.33
CA THR A 48 1.37 2.38 -20.80
C THR A 48 0.70 1.67 -21.99
N SER A 49 1.49 1.00 -22.82
CA SER A 49 1.03 0.18 -23.95
C SER A 49 0.22 -1.05 -23.54
N ASP A 50 0.37 -1.53 -22.31
CA ASP A 50 -0.36 -2.69 -21.80
C ASP A 50 -1.83 -2.33 -21.54
N ALA A 51 -2.11 -1.04 -21.32
CA ALA A 51 -3.46 -0.58 -21.07
C ALA A 51 -4.34 -0.63 -22.32
N LYS A 52 -5.50 -1.24 -22.18
CA LYS A 52 -6.49 -1.31 -23.26
C LYS A 52 -7.02 0.07 -23.65
N TYR A 53 -7.28 0.92 -22.65
CA TYR A 53 -7.75 2.29 -22.82
C TYR A 53 -7.15 3.19 -21.72
N ARG A 54 -7.07 4.50 -22.03
CA ARG A 54 -6.51 5.51 -21.12
C ARG A 54 -7.48 6.68 -21.00
N PRO A 55 -8.36 6.71 -19.96
CA PRO A 55 -9.34 7.77 -19.80
C PRO A 55 -8.62 9.11 -19.54
N MET A 56 -8.99 10.17 -20.26
CA MET A 56 -8.34 11.47 -20.14
C MET A 56 -9.33 12.60 -19.89
N GLY A 57 -10.18 12.89 -20.85
CA GLY A 57 -11.10 14.01 -20.79
C GLY A 57 -12.46 13.62 -20.23
N LEU A 58 -13.08 14.57 -19.55
CA LEU A 58 -14.44 14.44 -19.02
C LEU A 58 -15.27 15.64 -19.50
N ALA A 59 -16.50 15.40 -19.91
CA ALA A 59 -17.45 16.44 -20.28
C ALA A 59 -18.85 16.05 -19.82
N GLN A 60 -19.64 17.03 -19.37
CA GLN A 60 -21.04 16.84 -19.08
C GLN A 60 -21.89 17.30 -20.28
N GLY A 61 -22.75 16.44 -20.75
CA GLY A 61 -23.72 16.77 -21.78
C GLY A 61 -24.92 17.57 -21.25
N PRO A 62 -25.68 18.19 -22.13
CA PRO A 62 -26.84 19.01 -21.75
C PRO A 62 -27.95 18.23 -21.07
N ASP A 63 -28.00 16.93 -21.29
CA ASP A 63 -28.94 15.99 -20.65
C ASP A 63 -28.44 15.46 -19.29
N GLY A 64 -27.26 15.92 -18.85
CA GLY A 64 -26.60 15.45 -17.64
C GLY A 64 -25.83 14.14 -17.79
N SER A 65 -25.66 13.63 -19.01
CA SER A 65 -24.76 12.51 -19.28
C SER A 65 -23.31 12.89 -19.02
N LEU A 66 -22.51 11.96 -18.54
CA LEU A 66 -21.06 12.13 -18.46
C LEU A 66 -20.40 11.45 -19.65
N TYR A 67 -19.58 12.20 -20.37
CA TYR A 67 -18.74 11.69 -21.44
C TYR A 67 -17.32 11.54 -20.94
N MET A 68 -16.68 10.43 -21.29
CA MET A 68 -15.29 10.13 -20.99
C MET A 68 -14.61 9.73 -22.29
N ASN A 69 -13.45 10.33 -22.61
CA ASN A 69 -12.71 9.93 -23.80
C ASN A 69 -11.43 9.17 -23.45
N ASP A 70 -11.02 8.35 -24.40
CA ASP A 70 -9.72 7.71 -24.43
C ASP A 70 -8.71 8.58 -25.18
N SER A 71 -7.46 8.63 -24.71
CA SER A 71 -6.43 9.46 -25.32
C SER A 71 -5.71 8.82 -26.52
N GLU A 72 -5.83 7.50 -26.70
CA GLU A 72 -5.01 6.78 -27.68
C GLU A 72 -5.80 6.07 -28.76
N LYS A 73 -6.96 5.51 -28.42
CA LYS A 73 -7.71 4.60 -29.33
C LYS A 73 -9.03 5.17 -29.81
N GLY A 74 -9.23 6.48 -29.60
CA GLY A 74 -10.37 7.23 -30.15
C GLY A 74 -11.72 6.80 -29.57
N LYS A 75 -11.79 6.20 -28.40
CA LYS A 75 -13.04 5.75 -27.79
C LYS A 75 -13.66 6.84 -26.92
N ILE A 76 -14.99 6.93 -27.00
CA ILE A 76 -15.79 7.81 -26.13
C ILE A 76 -16.87 6.95 -25.46
N TRP A 77 -16.94 7.03 -24.14
CA TRP A 77 -18.01 6.44 -23.34
C TRP A 77 -19.00 7.52 -22.94
N ARG A 78 -20.28 7.20 -23.01
CA ARG A 78 -21.36 8.01 -22.48
C ARG A 78 -22.03 7.28 -21.32
N VAL A 79 -22.01 7.88 -20.15
CA VAL A 79 -22.69 7.38 -18.95
C VAL A 79 -23.96 8.16 -18.74
N MET A 80 -25.10 7.47 -18.72
CA MET A 80 -26.41 8.07 -18.56
C MET A 80 -27.09 7.52 -17.31
N PHE A 81 -27.68 8.41 -16.53
CA PHE A 81 -28.55 8.00 -15.45
C PHE A 81 -29.92 7.58 -16.01
N LYS A 82 -30.29 6.31 -15.84
CA LYS A 82 -31.54 5.75 -16.33
C LYS A 82 -32.70 5.78 -15.31
N GLY A 83 -32.42 6.22 -14.08
CA GLY A 83 -33.43 6.32 -13.03
C GLY A 83 -34.21 7.64 -13.06
N ASP A 84 -35.20 7.74 -12.19
CA ASP A 84 -35.92 9.00 -11.96
C ASP A 84 -35.08 9.88 -11.03
N LYS A 85 -34.55 10.97 -11.59
CA LYS A 85 -33.71 11.93 -10.84
C LYS A 85 -34.44 12.55 -9.64
N LYS A 86 -35.75 12.70 -9.72
CA LYS A 86 -36.58 13.26 -8.63
C LYS A 86 -36.72 12.30 -7.44
N LYS A 87 -36.57 11.00 -7.70
CA LYS A 87 -36.64 9.93 -6.69
C LYS A 87 -35.27 9.51 -6.16
N PHE A 88 -34.18 10.08 -6.74
CA PHE A 88 -32.84 9.76 -6.28
C PHE A 88 -32.55 10.51 -4.98
N GLY A 89 -32.26 9.79 -3.93
CA GLY A 89 -31.99 10.35 -2.61
C GLY A 89 -31.21 9.43 -1.69
N THR A 90 -31.32 9.65 -0.39
CA THR A 90 -30.53 8.97 0.64
C THR A 90 -30.62 7.43 0.58
N SER A 91 -31.81 6.90 0.29
CA SER A 91 -31.99 5.42 0.19
C SER A 91 -31.23 4.80 -0.98
N GLN A 92 -31.22 5.49 -2.13
CA GLN A 92 -30.47 5.05 -3.31
C GLN A 92 -28.97 5.14 -3.08
N LEU A 93 -28.51 6.22 -2.41
CA LEU A 93 -27.12 6.37 -2.01
C LEU A 93 -26.68 5.26 -1.03
N ALA A 94 -27.50 4.95 -0.03
CA ALA A 94 -27.24 3.84 0.90
C ALA A 94 -27.17 2.49 0.18
N GLY A 95 -28.08 2.25 -0.76
CA GLY A 95 -28.05 1.05 -1.60
C GLY A 95 -26.80 0.98 -2.51
N MET A 96 -26.31 2.10 -3.01
CA MET A 96 -25.05 2.17 -3.76
C MET A 96 -23.86 1.84 -2.87
N ALA A 97 -23.81 2.42 -1.67
CA ALA A 97 -22.75 2.16 -0.70
C ALA A 97 -22.69 0.67 -0.31
N ALA A 98 -23.84 0.08 -0.03
CA ALA A 98 -23.93 -1.36 0.27
C ALA A 98 -23.44 -2.23 -0.89
N ARG A 99 -23.81 -1.90 -2.16
CA ARG A 99 -23.31 -2.63 -3.34
C ARG A 99 -21.82 -2.49 -3.54
N LYS A 100 -21.22 -1.32 -3.22
CA LYS A 100 -19.77 -1.14 -3.31
C LYS A 100 -19.02 -2.11 -2.39
N LEU A 101 -19.52 -2.34 -1.17
CA LEU A 101 -18.89 -3.24 -0.20
C LEU A 101 -18.93 -4.71 -0.64
N THR A 102 -19.89 -5.11 -1.44
CA THR A 102 -20.14 -6.51 -1.82
C THR A 102 -19.77 -6.82 -3.28
N SER A 103 -19.50 -5.80 -4.10
CA SER A 103 -19.20 -5.99 -5.51
C SER A 103 -17.72 -6.37 -5.72
N PRO A 104 -17.42 -7.55 -6.27
CA PRO A 104 -16.03 -7.98 -6.52
C PRO A 104 -15.33 -7.14 -7.60
N ASN A 105 -16.09 -6.39 -8.38
CA ASN A 105 -15.55 -5.58 -9.49
C ASN A 105 -15.28 -4.13 -9.08
N VAL A 106 -15.66 -3.71 -7.87
CA VAL A 106 -15.35 -2.36 -7.38
C VAL A 106 -13.97 -2.38 -6.75
N LYS A 107 -13.00 -1.81 -7.48
CA LYS A 107 -11.63 -1.61 -6.99
C LYS A 107 -11.51 -0.17 -6.49
N THR A 108 -11.02 0.02 -5.28
CA THR A 108 -10.63 1.35 -4.81
C THR A 108 -9.32 1.75 -5.50
N PRO A 109 -9.02 3.04 -5.59
CA PRO A 109 -7.74 3.50 -6.12
C PRO A 109 -6.52 2.96 -5.37
N ASP A 110 -6.68 2.67 -4.09
CA ASP A 110 -5.66 2.07 -3.24
C ASP A 110 -5.64 0.54 -3.30
N PHE A 111 -6.56 -0.09 -4.06
CA PHE A 111 -6.67 -1.55 -4.14
C PHE A 111 -5.36 -2.24 -4.51
N GLU A 112 -4.64 -1.72 -5.52
CA GLU A 112 -3.35 -2.25 -5.93
C GLU A 112 -2.28 -2.02 -4.87
N LYS A 113 -2.28 -0.85 -4.24
CA LYS A 113 -1.40 -0.52 -3.11
C LYS A 113 -1.66 -1.44 -1.93
N ASP A 114 -2.92 -1.69 -1.60
CA ASP A 114 -3.33 -2.59 -0.52
C ASP A 114 -2.93 -4.04 -0.81
N ASN A 115 -3.09 -4.49 -2.05
CA ASN A 115 -2.69 -5.83 -2.46
C ASN A 115 -1.17 -6.00 -2.46
N LEU A 116 -0.43 -5.00 -2.95
CA LEU A 116 1.02 -4.98 -2.87
C LEU A 116 1.50 -4.99 -1.42
N MET A 117 0.86 -4.20 -0.55
CA MET A 117 1.17 -4.17 0.87
C MET A 117 0.88 -5.53 1.53
N LYS A 118 -0.29 -6.14 1.26
CA LYS A 118 -0.62 -7.48 1.76
C LYS A 118 0.39 -8.53 1.29
N GLY A 119 0.79 -8.49 0.02
CA GLY A 119 1.83 -9.36 -0.53
C GLY A 119 3.18 -9.16 0.15
N GLN A 120 3.59 -7.92 0.39
CA GLN A 120 4.82 -7.60 1.12
C GLN A 120 4.77 -8.07 2.56
N LEU A 121 3.64 -7.91 3.26
CA LEU A 121 3.45 -8.38 4.63
C LEU A 121 3.50 -9.90 4.72
N ALA A 122 2.86 -10.62 3.80
CA ALA A 122 2.91 -12.08 3.76
C ALA A 122 4.33 -12.61 3.51
N ALA A 123 5.06 -11.99 2.57
CA ALA A 123 6.47 -12.31 2.32
C ALA A 123 7.34 -11.98 3.55
N GLY A 124 7.14 -10.81 4.14
CA GLY A 124 7.84 -10.39 5.37
C GLY A 124 7.60 -11.32 6.55
N ALA A 125 6.36 -11.77 6.75
CA ALA A 125 6.01 -12.76 7.78
C ALA A 125 6.76 -14.08 7.59
N LYS A 126 6.82 -14.58 6.35
CA LYS A 126 7.56 -15.81 6.03
C LYS A 126 9.06 -15.66 6.33
N LEU A 127 9.64 -14.56 5.89
CA LEU A 127 11.06 -14.28 6.12
C LEU A 127 11.36 -14.05 7.61
N TYR A 128 10.48 -13.35 8.34
CA TYR A 128 10.60 -13.18 9.78
C TYR A 128 10.62 -14.54 10.51
N ASN A 129 9.70 -15.44 10.17
CA ASN A 129 9.65 -16.77 10.75
C ASN A 129 10.91 -17.58 10.46
N THR A 130 11.53 -17.38 9.29
CA THR A 130 12.75 -18.11 8.91
C THR A 130 14.00 -17.59 9.62
N TYR A 131 14.15 -16.26 9.76
CA TYR A 131 15.42 -15.66 10.17
C TYR A 131 15.39 -14.99 11.55
N CYS A 132 14.23 -14.61 12.05
CA CYS A 132 14.11 -13.78 13.26
C CYS A 132 13.39 -14.48 14.42
N ALA A 133 12.39 -15.32 14.11
CA ALA A 133 11.50 -15.89 15.11
C ALA A 133 12.18 -16.88 16.07
N SER A 134 13.33 -17.46 15.71
CA SER A 134 14.11 -18.31 16.61
C SER A 134 14.56 -17.60 17.87
N CYS A 135 14.87 -16.30 17.78
CA CYS A 135 15.27 -15.45 18.90
C CYS A 135 14.10 -14.59 19.39
N HIS A 136 13.46 -13.87 18.48
CA HIS A 136 12.42 -12.88 18.84
C HIS A 136 11.03 -13.52 19.03
N GLN A 137 10.90 -14.81 18.87
CA GLN A 137 9.66 -15.63 18.94
C GLN A 137 8.65 -15.27 17.85
N GLN A 138 7.72 -16.19 17.56
CA GLN A 138 6.69 -15.98 16.53
C GLN A 138 5.72 -14.85 16.86
N ASN A 139 5.55 -14.54 18.15
CA ASN A 139 4.72 -13.45 18.65
C ASN A 139 5.46 -12.12 18.83
N GLY A 140 6.73 -12.08 18.48
CA GLY A 140 7.58 -10.89 18.59
C GLY A 140 7.95 -10.47 20.01
N LYS A 141 7.64 -11.27 21.05
CA LYS A 141 7.84 -10.88 22.47
C LYS A 141 9.23 -11.20 23.01
N GLY A 142 10.06 -11.86 22.21
CA GLY A 142 11.35 -12.36 22.72
C GLY A 142 11.18 -13.46 23.76
N ASP A 143 12.25 -13.79 24.51
CA ASP A 143 12.22 -14.80 25.55
C ASP A 143 12.20 -14.21 26.98
N GLY A 144 12.14 -12.89 27.08
CA GLY A 144 12.07 -12.17 28.36
C GLY A 144 13.40 -12.04 29.11
N THR A 145 14.46 -12.68 28.65
CA THR A 145 15.77 -12.69 29.33
C THR A 145 16.96 -12.37 28.44
N ARG A 146 17.11 -13.07 27.32
CA ARG A 146 18.25 -12.93 26.40
C ARG A 146 17.91 -12.13 25.16
N PHE A 147 16.73 -12.41 24.58
CA PHE A 147 16.31 -11.86 23.31
C PHE A 147 15.20 -10.82 23.50
N PRO A 148 15.42 -9.57 23.08
CA PRO A 148 14.48 -8.49 23.31
C PRO A 148 13.19 -8.67 22.48
N PRO A 149 12.07 -8.08 22.94
CA PRO A 149 10.86 -8.01 22.14
C PRO A 149 11.04 -7.06 20.95
N VAL A 150 10.48 -7.45 19.79
CA VAL A 150 10.22 -6.56 18.68
C VAL A 150 8.77 -6.02 18.74
N ALA A 151 7.94 -6.66 19.58
CA ALA A 151 6.56 -6.25 19.83
C ALA A 151 6.52 -4.93 20.62
N GLU A 152 5.77 -3.95 20.09
CA GLU A 152 5.58 -2.62 20.71
C GLU A 152 6.89 -1.95 21.14
N SER A 153 7.97 -2.21 20.41
CA SER A 153 9.32 -1.80 20.79
C SER A 153 9.62 -0.40 20.24
N GLU A 154 10.21 0.44 21.09
CA GLU A 154 10.73 1.76 20.73
C GLU A 154 11.91 1.66 19.74
N TRP A 155 12.58 0.52 19.68
CA TRP A 155 13.60 0.26 18.67
C TRP A 155 13.00 0.03 17.29
N VAL A 156 11.86 -0.63 17.22
CA VAL A 156 11.13 -0.92 15.98
C VAL A 156 10.37 0.32 15.49
N ASN A 157 9.69 1.01 16.42
CA ASN A 157 8.84 2.15 16.08
C ASN A 157 9.61 3.47 15.95
N GLY A 158 10.84 3.51 16.41
CA GLY A 158 11.69 4.70 16.42
C GLY A 158 12.50 4.91 15.14
N ASP A 159 13.78 5.22 15.30
CA ASP A 159 14.67 5.58 14.20
C ASP A 159 14.85 4.45 13.18
N ARG A 160 14.40 4.73 11.96
CA ARG A 160 14.44 3.80 10.82
C ARG A 160 15.87 3.43 10.41
N LYS A 161 16.80 4.40 10.43
CA LYS A 161 18.20 4.19 10.07
C LYS A 161 18.84 3.20 11.05
N ARG A 162 18.67 3.45 12.35
CA ARG A 162 19.16 2.54 13.40
C ARG A 162 18.60 1.13 13.22
N LEU A 163 17.30 1.01 13.01
CA LEU A 163 16.65 -0.29 12.83
C LEU A 163 17.21 -1.06 11.62
N ILE A 164 17.38 -0.39 10.48
CA ILE A 164 17.97 -0.99 9.28
C ILE A 164 19.43 -1.42 9.54
N GLN A 165 20.22 -0.56 10.18
CA GLN A 165 21.63 -0.85 10.49
C GLN A 165 21.80 -2.02 11.46
N VAL A 166 20.91 -2.16 12.45
CA VAL A 166 20.91 -3.31 13.36
C VAL A 166 20.69 -4.61 12.59
N VAL A 167 19.76 -4.66 11.65
CA VAL A 167 19.54 -5.86 10.85
C VAL A 167 20.70 -6.13 9.89
N LEU A 168 21.25 -5.10 9.27
CA LEU A 168 22.36 -5.26 8.32
C LEU A 168 23.67 -5.71 9.01
N ASN A 169 24.01 -5.06 10.11
CA ASN A 169 25.34 -5.16 10.72
C ASN A 169 25.37 -6.03 12.00
N GLY A 170 24.17 -6.42 12.47
CA GLY A 170 24.05 -7.03 13.79
C GLY A 170 24.16 -5.99 14.92
N LEU A 171 24.11 -6.46 16.14
CA LEU A 171 24.22 -5.65 17.34
C LEU A 171 24.93 -6.43 18.43
N SER A 172 25.86 -5.80 19.13
CA SER A 172 26.55 -6.38 20.27
C SER A 172 26.68 -5.34 21.39
N GLY A 173 26.79 -5.84 22.61
CA GLY A 173 26.84 -5.00 23.81
C GLY A 173 25.46 -4.76 24.44
N PRO A 174 25.46 -4.16 25.65
CA PRO A 174 24.26 -3.94 26.42
C PRO A 174 23.32 -2.93 25.77
N ILE A 175 22.05 -3.27 25.71
CA ILE A 175 20.95 -2.41 25.23
C ILE A 175 19.80 -2.42 26.21
N THR A 176 18.96 -1.42 26.15
CA THR A 176 17.68 -1.38 26.87
C THR A 176 16.53 -1.39 25.88
N VAL A 177 15.57 -2.28 26.06
CA VAL A 177 14.33 -2.36 25.28
C VAL A 177 13.16 -2.46 26.24
N LYS A 178 12.20 -1.55 26.12
CA LYS A 178 11.02 -1.45 27.03
C LYS A 178 11.43 -1.43 28.52
N GLY A 179 12.54 -0.75 28.83
CA GLY A 179 13.05 -0.62 30.20
C GLY A 179 13.81 -1.85 30.75
N VAL A 180 13.93 -2.93 29.96
CA VAL A 180 14.66 -4.14 30.32
C VAL A 180 16.01 -4.18 29.60
N GLY A 181 17.07 -4.55 30.35
CA GLY A 181 18.43 -4.68 29.81
C GLY A 181 18.63 -6.03 29.11
N TYR A 182 19.27 -5.99 27.94
CA TYR A 182 19.66 -7.18 27.16
C TYR A 182 21.11 -7.05 26.74
N ASN A 183 21.84 -8.14 26.64
CA ASN A 183 23.27 -8.12 26.25
C ASN A 183 23.64 -9.29 25.32
N GLU A 184 22.66 -10.02 24.78
CA GLU A 184 22.93 -11.09 23.82
C GLU A 184 23.19 -10.48 22.44
N ALA A 185 24.16 -11.06 21.71
CA ALA A 185 24.52 -10.55 20.39
C ALA A 185 23.47 -10.93 19.32
N MET A 186 23.04 -9.97 18.53
CA MET A 186 22.24 -10.20 17.34
C MET A 186 23.17 -10.34 16.12
N PRO A 187 23.13 -11.46 15.39
CA PRO A 187 23.99 -11.65 14.22
C PRO A 187 23.58 -10.71 13.07
N PRO A 188 24.52 -10.35 12.17
CA PRO A 188 24.22 -9.57 10.98
C PRO A 188 23.45 -10.39 9.95
N HIS A 189 22.52 -9.73 9.26
CA HIS A 189 21.74 -10.32 8.17
C HIS A 189 22.04 -9.65 6.82
N SER A 190 23.28 -9.16 6.64
CA SER A 190 23.73 -8.48 5.41
C SER A 190 23.72 -9.39 4.17
N TYR A 191 23.62 -10.70 4.32
CA TYR A 191 23.48 -11.67 3.23
C TYR A 191 22.08 -11.66 2.59
N LEU A 192 21.07 -11.12 3.26
CA LEU A 192 19.73 -10.95 2.71
C LEU A 192 19.71 -9.78 1.72
N LYS A 193 18.85 -9.89 0.70
CA LYS A 193 18.63 -8.82 -0.29
C LYS A 193 17.95 -7.62 0.37
N ASP A 194 18.15 -6.42 -0.20
CA ASP A 194 17.49 -5.21 0.29
C ASP A 194 15.98 -5.31 0.32
N THR A 195 15.40 -6.00 -0.68
CA THR A 195 13.96 -6.28 -0.74
C THR A 195 13.48 -7.20 0.39
N GLU A 196 14.28 -8.20 0.75
CA GLU A 196 13.95 -9.14 1.82
C GLU A 196 14.00 -8.46 3.19
N ILE A 197 15.04 -7.67 3.45
CA ILE A 197 15.15 -6.87 4.69
C ILE A 197 13.99 -5.87 4.77
N ALA A 198 13.68 -5.17 3.67
CA ALA A 198 12.56 -4.24 3.62
C ALA A 198 11.21 -4.92 3.95
N GLN A 199 10.98 -6.13 3.43
CA GLN A 199 9.78 -6.92 3.71
C GLN A 199 9.71 -7.35 5.17
N ILE A 200 10.81 -7.85 5.74
CA ILE A 200 10.89 -8.22 7.17
C ILE A 200 10.58 -7.00 8.04
N LEU A 201 11.26 -5.88 7.79
CA LEU A 201 11.10 -4.68 8.61
C LEU A 201 9.71 -4.06 8.45
N THR A 202 9.12 -4.08 7.26
CA THR A 202 7.75 -3.65 7.03
C THR A 202 6.77 -4.51 7.81
N TYR A 203 6.94 -5.84 7.77
CA TYR A 203 6.12 -6.76 8.55
C TYR A 203 6.23 -6.50 10.05
N VAL A 204 7.44 -6.41 10.60
CA VAL A 204 7.66 -6.18 12.03
C VAL A 204 7.06 -4.83 12.46
N ARG A 205 7.21 -3.78 11.67
CA ARG A 205 6.70 -2.43 11.95
C ARG A 205 5.18 -2.29 11.87
N SER A 206 4.49 -3.23 11.22
CA SER A 206 3.02 -3.25 11.09
C SER A 206 2.35 -4.40 11.83
N SER A 207 3.13 -5.19 12.57
CA SER A 207 2.65 -6.38 13.31
C SER A 207 3.03 -6.28 14.78
N PHE A 208 2.60 -7.24 15.58
CA PHE A 208 2.96 -7.35 17.00
C PHE A 208 2.61 -6.13 17.85
N GLY A 209 1.53 -5.42 17.52
CA GLY A 209 1.13 -4.18 18.19
C GLY A 209 1.92 -2.93 17.73
N ASN A 210 2.84 -3.07 16.79
CA ASN A 210 3.50 -1.94 16.16
C ASN A 210 2.57 -1.32 15.11
N ASN A 211 2.65 0.02 14.96
CA ASN A 211 1.90 0.77 13.95
C ASN A 211 2.80 1.86 13.36
N SER A 212 3.71 1.45 12.49
CA SER A 212 4.71 2.35 11.91
C SER A 212 4.83 2.14 10.41
N ASN A 213 5.26 3.18 9.69
CA ASN A 213 5.38 3.18 8.24
C ASN A 213 6.33 2.11 7.72
N ALA A 214 6.01 1.56 6.54
CA ALA A 214 6.81 0.58 5.81
C ALA A 214 8.24 1.07 5.54
N ILE A 215 9.18 0.13 5.44
CA ILE A 215 10.56 0.36 5.00
C ILE A 215 10.67 -0.05 3.53
N THR A 216 11.33 0.75 2.72
CA THR A 216 11.55 0.45 1.30
C THR A 216 12.92 -0.18 1.05
N ALA A 217 13.05 -0.96 -0.03
CA ALA A 217 14.33 -1.51 -0.45
C ALA A 217 15.40 -0.43 -0.72
N ASN A 218 14.97 0.72 -1.26
CA ASN A 218 15.87 1.87 -1.49
C ASN A 218 16.42 2.46 -0.18
N GLU A 219 15.63 2.44 0.91
CA GLU A 219 16.14 2.86 2.23
C GLU A 219 17.16 1.86 2.74
N VAL A 220 16.92 0.57 2.61
CA VAL A 220 17.90 -0.47 3.01
C VAL A 220 19.19 -0.33 2.22
N SER A 221 19.10 -0.22 0.90
CA SER A 221 20.25 -0.04 -0.01
C SER A 221 21.09 1.18 0.38
N ARG A 222 20.45 2.30 0.74
CA ARG A 222 21.14 3.54 1.16
C ARG A 222 22.00 3.33 2.40
N TYR A 223 21.60 2.45 3.31
CA TYR A 223 22.33 2.18 4.56
C TYR A 223 23.21 0.93 4.52
N ARG A 224 23.14 0.18 3.43
CA ARG A 224 24.08 -0.92 3.17
C ARG A 224 25.42 -0.30 2.80
N THR A 225 26.38 -0.33 3.72
CA THR A 225 27.74 0.16 3.46
C THR A 225 28.32 -0.64 2.29
N ASN A 226 28.76 0.06 1.22
CA ASN A 226 29.52 -0.57 0.15
C ASN A 226 30.79 -1.16 0.77
N ARG A 227 30.91 -2.47 0.72
CA ARG A 227 32.18 -3.15 0.97
C ARG A 227 33.05 -3.10 -0.27
#